data_a7623934f5f4e3701545999d8dd9bbec
#
_entry.id   a7623934f5f4e3701545999d8dd9bbec
#
_cell.length_a   1.000
_cell.length_b   1.000
_cell.length_c   1.000
_cell.angle_alpha   90.00
_cell.angle_beta   90.00
_cell.angle_gamma   90.00
#
_symmetry.space_group_name_H-M   'P 1'
#
loop_
_entity.id
_entity.type
_entity.pdbx_description
1 polymer ?
#
loop_
_entity_poly.entity_id
_entity_poly.type
_entity_poly.pdbx_seq_one_letter_code
_entity_poly.pdbx_strand_id
1 'polypeptide(L)'
;QINYTCTNLAEHIEGLDHNSVYRYLKHERLTPRLIWEHAQETLVMSAVGCIIFDDTVADKDYSFEIEGVRKQYSGNAHGLVKGIGIVTFVYYNPELDRYWVIDYRVFDPDRDGKTKLDHVNEMLSLAEKRGVQYKTALMDSWYATTQMMTRLHQSGKVFYCPLKANRLVDDTEGEESYQAVEMLSWTETELQQGKLVKVKGFAKNFYLKLFRVTVST
;
A
#
# COMPACT_ATOMS: atom_id res chain seq x y z
N GLN A 1 -19.79 5.83 -11.41
CA GLN A 1 -19.32 5.91 -10.01
C GLN A 1 -20.10 4.88 -9.21
N ILE A 2 -19.41 3.91 -8.59
CA ILE A 2 -20.07 2.90 -7.76
C ILE A 2 -20.48 3.56 -6.42
N ASN A 3 -21.74 3.44 -6.07
CA ASN A 3 -22.25 3.96 -4.80
C ASN A 3 -22.15 2.87 -3.72
N TYR A 4 -21.13 2.96 -2.86
CA TYR A 4 -20.87 1.99 -1.79
C TYR A 4 -21.76 2.22 -0.56
N THR A 5 -23.09 2.21 -0.74
CA THR A 5 -24.05 2.29 0.37
C THR A 5 -24.63 0.91 0.68
N CYS A 6 -25.11 0.73 1.92
CA CYS A 6 -25.79 -0.50 2.32
C CYS A 6 -27.06 -0.76 1.47
N THR A 7 -27.73 0.31 1.03
CA THR A 7 -28.88 0.21 0.13
C THR A 7 -28.46 -0.33 -1.24
N ASN A 8 -27.42 0.25 -1.85
CA ASN A 8 -26.92 -0.22 -3.13
C ASN A 8 -26.43 -1.68 -3.07
N LEU A 9 -25.75 -2.07 -1.97
CA LEU A 9 -25.35 -3.46 -1.77
C LEU A 9 -26.58 -4.39 -1.72
N ALA A 10 -27.62 -4.02 -0.97
CA ALA A 10 -28.82 -4.81 -0.84
C ALA A 10 -29.58 -4.97 -2.17
N GLU A 11 -29.57 -3.94 -3.03
CA GLU A 11 -30.19 -4.00 -4.36
C GLU A 11 -29.51 -4.98 -5.33
N HIS A 12 -28.22 -5.34 -5.06
CA HIS A 12 -27.45 -6.24 -5.93
C HIS A 12 -27.34 -7.67 -5.39
N ILE A 13 -27.91 -7.96 -4.23
CA ILE A 13 -27.85 -9.29 -3.59
C ILE A 13 -29.27 -9.76 -3.31
N GLU A 14 -29.71 -10.83 -3.99
CA GLU A 14 -31.02 -11.42 -3.79
C GLU A 14 -31.23 -11.88 -2.35
N GLY A 15 -32.36 -11.50 -1.74
CA GLY A 15 -32.71 -11.88 -0.37
C GLY A 15 -32.03 -11.04 0.72
N LEU A 16 -31.23 -10.05 0.36
CA LEU A 16 -30.58 -9.15 1.32
C LEU A 16 -31.33 -7.81 1.38
N ASP A 17 -31.76 -7.40 2.60
CA ASP A 17 -32.30 -6.06 2.83
C ASP A 17 -31.25 -5.16 3.51
N HIS A 18 -31.37 -3.85 3.27
CA HIS A 18 -30.44 -2.85 3.81
C HIS A 18 -30.41 -2.81 5.35
N ASN A 19 -31.53 -3.10 6.03
CA ASN A 19 -31.55 -3.13 7.49
C ASN A 19 -30.76 -4.30 8.06
N SER A 20 -30.72 -5.43 7.35
CA SER A 20 -29.88 -6.58 7.70
C SER A 20 -28.39 -6.22 7.59
N VAL A 21 -28.00 -5.49 6.55
CA VAL A 21 -26.62 -4.97 6.41
C VAL A 21 -26.29 -4.01 7.56
N TYR A 22 -27.18 -3.05 7.87
CA TYR A 22 -26.98 -2.13 8.97
C TYR A 22 -26.89 -2.83 10.33
N ARG A 23 -27.73 -3.82 10.59
CA ARG A 23 -27.67 -4.62 11.84
C ARG A 23 -26.36 -5.37 11.94
N TYR A 24 -25.91 -6.01 10.87
CA TYR A 24 -24.63 -6.69 10.82
C TYR A 24 -23.48 -5.73 11.14
N LEU A 25 -23.36 -4.62 10.42
CA LEU A 25 -22.31 -3.62 10.64
C LEU A 25 -22.33 -3.01 12.05
N LYS A 26 -23.51 -2.89 12.68
CA LYS A 26 -23.66 -2.36 14.02
C LYS A 26 -23.18 -3.34 15.11
N HIS A 27 -23.35 -4.63 14.90
CA HIS A 27 -23.10 -5.65 15.92
C HIS A 27 -21.80 -6.40 15.72
N GLU A 28 -21.33 -6.51 14.49
CA GLU A 28 -20.09 -7.20 14.18
C GLU A 28 -18.85 -6.33 14.46
N ARG A 29 -17.87 -6.96 15.12
CA ARG A 29 -16.56 -6.35 15.30
C ARG A 29 -15.67 -6.77 14.12
N LEU A 30 -15.69 -5.97 13.06
CA LEU A 30 -14.88 -6.19 11.86
C LEU A 30 -13.40 -5.92 12.19
N THR A 31 -12.75 -6.89 12.81
CA THR A 31 -11.32 -6.79 13.15
C THR A 31 -10.45 -7.24 11.98
N PRO A 32 -9.18 -6.82 11.93
CA PRO A 32 -8.21 -7.33 10.94
C PRO A 32 -8.09 -8.87 10.96
N ARG A 33 -8.27 -9.48 12.13
CA ARG A 33 -8.28 -10.93 12.29
C ARG A 33 -9.45 -11.56 11.54
N LEU A 34 -10.65 -11.02 11.68
CA LEU A 34 -11.84 -11.51 11.00
C LEU A 34 -11.71 -11.42 9.48
N ILE A 35 -11.15 -10.30 8.98
CA ILE A 35 -10.86 -10.16 7.54
C ILE A 35 -9.94 -11.28 7.05
N TRP A 36 -8.89 -11.59 7.81
CA TRP A 36 -8.00 -12.70 7.46
C TRP A 36 -8.72 -14.05 7.49
N GLU A 37 -9.52 -14.32 8.52
CA GLU A 37 -10.26 -15.58 8.68
C GLU A 37 -11.18 -15.84 7.48
N HIS A 38 -11.84 -14.80 6.95
CA HIS A 38 -12.65 -14.94 5.73
C HIS A 38 -11.80 -14.98 4.46
N ALA A 39 -10.77 -14.16 4.36
CA ALA A 39 -9.92 -14.13 3.17
C ALA A 39 -9.23 -15.48 2.95
N GLN A 40 -8.68 -16.10 3.99
CA GLN A 40 -7.94 -17.36 3.88
C GLN A 40 -8.77 -18.53 3.33
N GLU A 41 -10.09 -18.52 3.51
CA GLU A 41 -10.99 -19.56 3.00
C GLU A 41 -11.07 -19.58 1.46
N THR A 42 -10.88 -18.42 0.85
CA THR A 42 -11.00 -18.23 -0.61
C THR A 42 -9.69 -17.84 -1.28
N LEU A 43 -8.66 -17.51 -0.49
CA LEU A 43 -7.37 -17.04 -0.97
C LEU A 43 -6.64 -18.14 -1.75
N VAL A 44 -6.43 -17.90 -3.03
CA VAL A 44 -5.59 -18.73 -3.88
C VAL A 44 -4.24 -18.07 -4.03
N MET A 45 -3.22 -18.64 -3.39
CA MET A 45 -1.85 -18.13 -3.47
C MET A 45 -1.17 -18.55 -4.78
N SER A 46 -0.27 -17.71 -5.28
CA SER A 46 0.55 -17.96 -6.45
C SER A 46 2.02 -17.66 -6.16
N ALA A 47 2.91 -18.41 -6.77
CA ALA A 47 4.36 -18.17 -6.70
C ALA A 47 4.76 -16.78 -7.27
N VAL A 48 3.92 -16.22 -8.14
CA VAL A 48 4.08 -14.87 -8.72
C VAL A 48 3.14 -13.85 -8.08
N GLY A 49 2.50 -14.20 -6.98
CA GLY A 49 1.59 -13.35 -6.22
C GLY A 49 2.19 -12.00 -5.84
N CYS A 50 1.33 -11.05 -5.62
CA CYS A 50 1.69 -9.67 -5.32
C CYS A 50 1.03 -9.19 -4.04
N ILE A 51 1.78 -8.49 -3.20
CA ILE A 51 1.26 -7.72 -2.06
C ILE A 51 1.19 -6.25 -2.46
N ILE A 52 0.07 -5.62 -2.18
CA ILE A 52 -0.16 -4.20 -2.39
C ILE A 52 -0.51 -3.58 -1.04
N PHE A 53 0.19 -2.53 -0.65
CA PHE A 53 -0.17 -1.78 0.54
C PHE A 53 -0.24 -0.29 0.21
N ASP A 54 -1.29 0.31 0.71
CA ASP A 54 -1.63 1.71 0.48
C ASP A 54 -2.47 2.23 1.64
N ASP A 55 -2.65 3.54 1.72
CA ASP A 55 -3.53 4.13 2.70
C ASP A 55 -4.56 5.07 2.07
N THR A 56 -5.68 5.16 2.75
CA THR A 56 -6.75 6.09 2.40
C THR A 56 -7.27 6.78 3.65
N VAL A 57 -7.94 7.92 3.44
CA VAL A 57 -8.65 8.62 4.50
C VAL A 57 -10.15 8.59 4.19
N ALA A 58 -10.90 7.89 5.04
CA ALA A 58 -12.35 7.94 5.00
C ALA A 58 -12.81 9.29 5.58
N ASP A 59 -13.23 10.18 4.70
CA ASP A 59 -13.71 11.52 5.06
C ASP A 59 -14.90 11.46 6.03
N LYS A 60 -14.81 12.26 7.09
CA LYS A 60 -15.77 12.36 8.18
C LYS A 60 -15.98 13.82 8.63
N ASP A 61 -15.91 14.77 7.69
CA ASP A 61 -16.02 16.20 8.00
C ASP A 61 -17.30 16.57 8.75
N TYR A 62 -18.37 15.86 8.48
CA TYR A 62 -19.69 16.08 9.11
C TYR A 62 -19.92 15.23 10.37
N SER A 63 -18.92 14.50 10.84
CA SER A 63 -19.05 13.63 12.02
C SER A 63 -18.34 14.25 13.22
N PHE A 64 -19.09 14.56 14.28
CA PHE A 64 -18.56 15.28 15.43
C PHE A 64 -18.01 14.36 16.56
N GLU A 65 -18.43 13.09 16.61
CA GLU A 65 -18.16 12.18 17.73
C GLU A 65 -17.80 10.75 17.30
N ILE A 66 -17.03 10.60 16.21
CA ILE A 66 -16.53 9.26 15.82
C ILE A 66 -15.11 9.09 16.34
N GLU A 67 -14.88 8.03 17.12
CA GLU A 67 -13.56 7.63 17.62
C GLU A 67 -12.58 7.42 16.45
N GLY A 68 -11.35 7.91 16.60
CA GLY A 68 -10.29 7.80 15.58
C GLY A 68 -10.38 8.84 14.46
N VAL A 69 -11.39 9.72 14.46
CA VAL A 69 -11.46 10.84 13.49
C VAL A 69 -10.47 11.92 13.86
N ARG A 70 -9.58 12.25 12.93
CA ARG A 70 -8.55 13.28 13.10
C ARG A 70 -8.31 14.07 11.82
N LYS A 71 -7.70 15.26 11.96
CA LYS A 71 -7.18 16.00 10.80
C LYS A 71 -5.91 15.33 10.30
N GLN A 72 -5.89 14.96 9.04
CA GLN A 72 -4.74 14.33 8.39
C GLN A 72 -4.73 14.63 6.90
N TYR A 73 -3.57 14.50 6.28
CA TYR A 73 -3.43 14.68 4.84
C TYR A 73 -4.07 13.51 4.08
N SER A 74 -4.87 13.84 3.08
CA SER A 74 -5.45 12.89 2.12
C SER A 74 -4.85 13.12 0.73
N GLY A 75 -4.23 12.09 0.16
CA GLY A 75 -3.73 12.12 -1.21
C GLY A 75 -4.85 12.37 -2.23
N ASN A 76 -6.02 11.78 -2.00
CA ASN A 76 -7.17 11.95 -2.90
C ASN A 76 -7.76 13.37 -2.88
N ALA A 77 -7.78 14.01 -1.71
CA ALA A 77 -8.28 15.37 -1.56
C ALA A 77 -7.19 16.43 -1.80
N HIS A 78 -5.93 16.02 -2.00
CA HIS A 78 -4.75 16.90 -2.09
C HIS A 78 -4.66 17.94 -0.97
N GLY A 79 -5.13 17.58 0.23
CA GLY A 79 -5.20 18.50 1.36
C GLY A 79 -5.45 17.82 2.71
N LEU A 80 -5.61 18.67 3.74
CA LEU A 80 -5.98 18.20 5.08
C LEU A 80 -7.50 17.97 5.13
N VAL A 81 -7.89 16.75 5.48
CA VAL A 81 -9.28 16.36 5.72
C VAL A 81 -9.46 15.87 7.15
N LYS A 82 -10.67 15.97 7.67
CA LYS A 82 -11.07 15.35 8.93
C LYS A 82 -11.63 13.96 8.61
N GLY A 83 -10.95 12.91 9.06
CA GLY A 83 -11.37 11.56 8.71
C GLY A 83 -10.59 10.48 9.44
N ILE A 84 -10.90 9.24 9.11
CA ILE A 84 -10.24 8.05 9.64
C ILE A 84 -9.24 7.55 8.62
N GLY A 85 -7.96 7.51 8.99
CA GLY A 85 -6.91 6.92 8.17
C GLY A 85 -6.96 5.39 8.24
N ILE A 86 -6.89 4.74 7.09
CA ILE A 86 -6.90 3.28 6.97
C ILE A 86 -5.72 2.86 6.10
N VAL A 87 -4.85 2.04 6.65
CA VAL A 87 -3.79 1.38 5.89
C VAL A 87 -4.30 0.00 5.49
N THR A 88 -4.30 -0.30 4.21
CA THR A 88 -4.81 -1.56 3.65
C THR A 88 -3.69 -2.45 3.17
N PHE A 89 -3.91 -3.76 3.24
CA PHE A 89 -2.98 -4.78 2.80
C PHE A 89 -3.72 -5.79 1.93
N VAL A 90 -3.41 -5.78 0.64
CA VAL A 90 -4.13 -6.52 -0.39
C VAL A 90 -3.20 -7.56 -1.00
N TYR A 91 -3.69 -8.77 -1.15
CA TYR A 91 -3.07 -9.80 -1.97
C TYR A 91 -3.69 -9.79 -3.36
N TYR A 92 -2.86 -9.84 -4.39
CA TYR A 92 -3.27 -9.97 -5.78
C TYR A 92 -2.66 -11.23 -6.39
N ASN A 93 -3.50 -12.05 -7.00
CA ASN A 93 -3.06 -13.19 -7.79
C ASN A 93 -3.17 -12.84 -9.28
N PRO A 94 -2.04 -12.62 -9.98
CA PRO A 94 -2.05 -12.23 -11.39
C PRO A 94 -2.48 -13.35 -12.36
N GLU A 95 -2.41 -14.62 -11.92
CA GLU A 95 -2.84 -15.76 -12.75
C GLU A 95 -4.36 -15.89 -12.81
N LEU A 96 -5.06 -15.41 -11.76
CA LEU A 96 -6.52 -15.45 -11.66
C LEU A 96 -7.16 -14.08 -11.86
N ASP A 97 -6.36 -13.01 -11.90
CA ASP A 97 -6.82 -11.62 -11.87
C ASP A 97 -7.78 -11.34 -10.69
N ARG A 98 -7.39 -11.77 -9.50
CA ARG A 98 -8.21 -11.66 -8.29
C ARG A 98 -7.46 -10.99 -7.15
N TYR A 99 -8.23 -10.24 -6.34
CA TYR A 99 -7.78 -9.51 -5.17
C TYR A 99 -8.44 -10.00 -3.90
N TRP A 100 -7.67 -10.00 -2.80
CA TRP A 100 -8.16 -10.26 -1.44
C TRP A 100 -7.60 -9.19 -0.51
N VAL A 101 -8.46 -8.50 0.22
CA VAL A 101 -8.02 -7.72 1.37
C VAL A 101 -7.67 -8.70 2.47
N ILE A 102 -6.40 -8.80 2.84
CA ILE A 102 -5.90 -9.79 3.80
C ILE A 102 -5.58 -9.21 5.17
N ASP A 103 -5.43 -7.89 5.24
CA ASP A 103 -5.25 -7.17 6.50
C ASP A 103 -5.58 -5.68 6.31
N TYR A 104 -5.82 -4.97 7.41
CA TYR A 104 -5.91 -3.51 7.45
C TYR A 104 -5.54 -2.98 8.83
N ARG A 105 -5.23 -1.69 8.93
CA ARG A 105 -5.05 -0.98 10.21
C ARG A 105 -5.75 0.36 10.15
N VAL A 106 -6.42 0.70 11.24
CA VAL A 106 -6.87 2.07 11.48
C VAL A 106 -5.67 2.86 11.98
N PHE A 107 -5.37 3.97 11.33
CA PHE A 107 -4.25 4.82 11.69
C PHE A 107 -4.67 5.79 12.81
N ASP A 108 -4.27 5.50 14.03
CA ASP A 108 -4.53 6.31 15.22
C ASP A 108 -3.28 6.41 16.12
N PRO A 109 -2.28 7.22 15.73
CA PRO A 109 -1.03 7.33 16.44
C PRO A 109 -1.16 7.93 17.84
N ASP A 110 -2.27 8.59 18.16
CA ASP A 110 -2.53 9.09 19.51
C ASP A 110 -2.88 7.95 20.47
N ARG A 111 -3.41 6.85 19.93
CA ARG A 111 -3.79 5.66 20.69
C ARG A 111 -2.67 4.63 20.83
N ASP A 112 -1.95 4.34 19.75
CA ASP A 112 -0.97 3.25 19.70
C ASP A 112 0.48 3.70 19.49
N GLY A 113 0.71 4.99 19.24
CA GLY A 113 2.04 5.56 19.02
C GLY A 113 2.70 5.14 17.70
N LYS A 114 1.96 4.47 16.79
CA LYS A 114 2.51 3.89 15.59
C LYS A 114 2.38 4.80 14.37
N THR A 115 3.38 4.73 13.51
CA THR A 115 3.31 5.30 12.17
C THR A 115 2.63 4.33 11.19
N LYS A 116 2.20 4.82 10.02
CA LYS A 116 1.70 3.95 8.94
C LYS A 116 2.75 2.93 8.49
N LEU A 117 4.04 3.29 8.54
CA LEU A 117 5.16 2.37 8.24
C LEU A 117 5.28 1.24 9.26
N ASP A 118 5.05 1.53 10.55
CA ASP A 118 5.05 0.51 11.59
C ASP A 118 3.91 -0.49 11.35
N HIS A 119 2.72 0.00 11.02
CA HIS A 119 1.59 -0.83 10.65
C HIS A 119 1.89 -1.74 9.45
N VAL A 120 2.47 -1.20 8.36
CA VAL A 120 2.86 -2.02 7.20
C VAL A 120 3.90 -3.06 7.57
N ASN A 121 4.90 -2.71 8.38
CA ASN A 121 5.92 -3.66 8.86
C ASN A 121 5.31 -4.79 9.68
N GLU A 122 4.33 -4.51 10.53
CA GLU A 122 3.61 -5.53 11.30
C GLU A 122 2.77 -6.42 10.39
N MET A 123 2.03 -5.85 9.42
CA MET A 123 1.23 -6.61 8.45
C MET A 123 2.09 -7.51 7.57
N LEU A 124 3.27 -7.04 7.11
CA LEU A 124 4.24 -7.87 6.40
C LEU A 124 4.71 -9.05 7.24
N SER A 125 5.13 -8.79 8.50
CA SER A 125 5.56 -9.84 9.41
C SER A 125 4.45 -10.85 9.71
N LEU A 126 3.20 -10.39 9.79
CA LEU A 126 2.06 -11.25 10.02
C LEU A 126 1.72 -12.09 8.78
N ALA A 127 1.81 -11.53 7.57
CA ALA A 127 1.65 -12.26 6.32
C ALA A 127 2.71 -13.36 6.16
N GLU A 128 3.97 -13.07 6.51
CA GLU A 128 5.06 -14.05 6.55
C GLU A 128 4.75 -15.20 7.52
N LYS A 129 4.30 -14.88 8.75
CA LYS A 129 3.89 -15.89 9.76
C LYS A 129 2.70 -16.73 9.33
N ARG A 130 1.78 -16.18 8.55
CA ARG A 130 0.62 -16.86 7.97
C ARG A 130 0.96 -17.68 6.74
N GLY A 131 2.21 -17.66 6.28
CA GLY A 131 2.66 -18.39 5.11
C GLY A 131 2.16 -17.82 3.79
N VAL A 132 1.81 -16.51 3.75
CA VAL A 132 1.37 -15.86 2.52
C VAL A 132 2.53 -15.84 1.51
N GLN A 133 2.35 -16.54 0.40
CA GLN A 133 3.35 -16.62 -0.67
C GLN A 133 3.16 -15.46 -1.65
N TYR A 134 4.21 -14.67 -1.84
CA TYR A 134 4.23 -13.61 -2.84
C TYR A 134 5.64 -13.38 -3.35
N LYS A 135 5.75 -12.90 -4.57
CA LYS A 135 7.03 -12.52 -5.21
C LYS A 135 7.25 -11.02 -5.19
N THR A 136 6.18 -10.26 -5.35
CA THR A 136 6.23 -8.82 -5.62
C THR A 136 5.51 -8.03 -4.54
N ALA A 137 6.05 -6.86 -4.20
CA ALA A 137 5.40 -5.86 -3.37
C ALA A 137 5.19 -4.57 -4.16
N LEU A 138 3.99 -4.01 -4.12
CA LEU A 138 3.64 -2.72 -4.71
C LEU A 138 3.33 -1.72 -3.61
N MET A 139 3.87 -0.52 -3.73
CA MET A 139 3.66 0.55 -2.75
C MET A 139 3.78 1.92 -3.42
N ASP A 140 3.19 2.94 -2.82
CA ASP A 140 3.38 4.31 -3.28
C ASP A 140 4.73 4.91 -2.83
N SER A 141 5.01 6.13 -3.27
CA SER A 141 6.26 6.84 -2.97
C SER A 141 6.44 7.16 -1.48
N TRP A 142 5.35 7.22 -0.72
CA TRP A 142 5.39 7.52 0.71
C TRP A 142 6.00 6.36 1.51
N TYR A 143 5.68 5.11 1.09
CA TYR A 143 6.23 3.90 1.69
C TYR A 143 7.62 3.54 1.17
N ALA A 144 8.09 4.16 0.09
CA ALA A 144 9.38 3.91 -0.55
C ALA A 144 10.58 4.42 0.30
N THR A 145 10.61 4.06 1.57
CA THR A 145 11.73 4.36 2.47
C THR A 145 12.90 3.41 2.22
N THR A 146 14.11 3.87 2.50
CA THR A 146 15.32 3.04 2.42
C THR A 146 15.16 1.75 3.24
N GLN A 147 14.58 1.86 4.43
CA GLN A 147 14.36 0.72 5.32
C GLN A 147 13.38 -0.31 4.72
N MET A 148 12.24 0.14 4.16
CA MET A 148 11.25 -0.75 3.55
C MET A 148 11.80 -1.45 2.32
N MET A 149 12.45 -0.71 1.42
CA MET A 149 13.09 -1.28 0.23
C MET A 149 14.18 -2.29 0.59
N THR A 150 15.01 -1.99 1.60
CA THR A 150 16.04 -2.91 2.10
C THR A 150 15.42 -4.18 2.69
N ARG A 151 14.37 -4.06 3.50
CA ARG A 151 13.65 -5.22 4.06
C ARG A 151 13.12 -6.14 2.97
N LEU A 152 12.42 -5.58 1.99
CA LEU A 152 11.87 -6.38 0.88
C LEU A 152 12.97 -7.07 0.07
N HIS A 153 14.04 -6.35 -0.23
CA HIS A 153 15.20 -6.93 -0.93
C HIS A 153 15.84 -8.08 -0.14
N GLN A 154 16.10 -7.89 1.15
CA GLN A 154 16.67 -8.92 2.02
C GLN A 154 15.78 -10.15 2.17
N SER A 155 14.47 -9.98 2.06
CA SER A 155 13.49 -11.07 2.01
C SER A 155 13.38 -11.73 0.63
N GLY A 156 14.22 -11.36 -0.34
CA GLY A 156 14.22 -11.91 -1.70
C GLY A 156 13.00 -11.49 -2.53
N LYS A 157 12.35 -10.38 -2.17
CA LYS A 157 11.18 -9.88 -2.88
C LYS A 157 11.56 -8.84 -3.93
N VAL A 158 10.83 -8.84 -5.03
CA VAL A 158 10.83 -7.73 -6.00
C VAL A 158 9.86 -6.68 -5.50
N PHE A 159 10.18 -5.41 -5.66
CA PHE A 159 9.24 -4.34 -5.32
C PHE A 159 9.17 -3.29 -6.42
N TYR A 160 8.02 -2.66 -6.55
CA TYR A 160 7.80 -1.52 -7.41
C TYR A 160 7.23 -0.38 -6.58
N CYS A 161 7.84 0.77 -6.69
CA CYS A 161 7.39 2.00 -6.04
C CYS A 161 7.84 3.21 -6.86
N PRO A 162 7.04 4.28 -6.93
CA PRO A 162 7.53 5.55 -7.44
C PRO A 162 8.60 6.12 -6.50
N LEU A 163 9.63 6.73 -7.03
CA LEU A 163 10.55 7.54 -6.25
C LEU A 163 10.13 9.01 -6.34
N LYS A 164 10.25 9.72 -5.22
CA LYS A 164 10.03 11.18 -5.21
C LYS A 164 11.09 11.88 -6.09
N ALA A 165 10.69 12.92 -6.80
CA ALA A 165 11.54 13.67 -7.71
C ALA A 165 12.86 14.15 -7.06
N ASN A 166 12.78 14.57 -5.80
CA ASN A 166 13.93 15.03 -5.00
C ASN A 166 14.73 13.91 -4.31
N ARG A 167 14.41 12.63 -4.56
CA ARG A 167 15.19 11.51 -3.97
C ARG A 167 16.59 11.50 -4.53
N LEU A 168 17.58 11.42 -3.64
CA LEU A 168 18.98 11.40 -4.05
C LEU A 168 19.41 10.01 -4.50
N VAL A 169 19.92 9.94 -5.72
CA VAL A 169 20.43 8.72 -6.36
C VAL A 169 21.78 8.99 -7.03
N ASP A 170 22.59 7.95 -7.13
CA ASP A 170 23.85 7.91 -7.86
C ASP A 170 23.71 6.94 -9.03
N ASP A 171 23.99 7.42 -10.24
CA ASP A 171 24.01 6.65 -11.50
C ASP A 171 25.42 6.50 -12.10
N THR A 172 26.47 6.75 -11.30
CA THR A 172 27.89 6.68 -11.70
C THR A 172 28.58 5.40 -11.25
N GLU A 173 27.83 4.32 -11.00
CA GLU A 173 28.35 3.01 -10.58
C GLU A 173 29.19 3.02 -9.29
N GLY A 174 29.00 4.02 -8.44
CA GLY A 174 29.60 4.04 -7.09
C GLY A 174 30.60 5.13 -6.80
N GLU A 175 30.72 6.12 -7.67
CA GLU A 175 31.50 7.33 -7.38
C GLU A 175 30.88 8.23 -6.32
N GLU A 176 29.69 7.81 -5.80
CA GLU A 176 28.90 8.52 -4.77
C GLU A 176 28.50 9.95 -5.18
N SER A 177 28.35 10.20 -6.48
CA SER A 177 27.88 11.45 -7.04
C SER A 177 26.35 11.52 -7.00
N TYR A 178 25.80 11.86 -5.84
CA TYR A 178 24.34 11.85 -5.61
C TYR A 178 23.67 13.11 -6.19
N GLN A 179 22.65 12.90 -7.02
CA GLN A 179 21.78 13.94 -7.55
C GLN A 179 20.30 13.57 -7.38
N ALA A 180 19.41 14.54 -7.51
CA ALA A 180 17.96 14.28 -7.44
C ALA A 180 17.50 13.48 -8.66
N VAL A 181 16.50 12.57 -8.47
CA VAL A 181 15.93 11.76 -9.56
C VAL A 181 15.49 12.62 -10.75
N GLU A 182 14.90 13.78 -10.50
CA GLU A 182 14.46 14.71 -11.55
C GLU A 182 15.59 15.29 -12.38
N MET A 183 16.82 15.30 -11.86
CA MET A 183 18.01 15.81 -12.53
C MET A 183 18.74 14.77 -13.37
N LEU A 184 18.31 13.51 -13.34
CA LEU A 184 18.93 12.44 -14.10
C LEU A 184 18.79 12.67 -15.61
N SER A 185 19.90 12.57 -16.33
CA SER A 185 19.89 12.43 -17.79
C SER A 185 19.53 11.01 -18.19
N TRP A 186 18.90 10.85 -19.35
CA TRP A 186 18.45 9.55 -19.86
C TRP A 186 18.85 9.39 -21.30
N THR A 187 19.52 8.29 -21.63
CA THR A 187 19.74 7.85 -23.00
C THR A 187 18.50 7.10 -23.52
N GLU A 188 18.39 6.95 -24.85
CA GLU A 188 17.29 6.17 -25.45
C GLU A 188 17.25 4.71 -24.96
N THR A 189 18.41 4.11 -24.79
CA THR A 189 18.54 2.75 -24.25
C THR A 189 18.03 2.66 -22.80
N GLU A 190 18.38 3.63 -21.97
CA GLU A 190 17.92 3.67 -20.57
C GLU A 190 16.41 3.95 -20.45
N LEU A 191 15.84 4.72 -21.36
CA LEU A 191 14.39 4.94 -21.42
C LEU A 191 13.63 3.62 -21.69
N GLN A 192 14.22 2.73 -22.48
CA GLN A 192 13.62 1.43 -22.82
C GLN A 192 13.91 0.36 -21.76
N GLN A 193 15.15 0.31 -21.27
CA GLN A 193 15.61 -0.78 -20.41
C GLN A 193 15.65 -0.44 -18.92
N GLY A 194 15.48 0.84 -18.56
CA GLY A 194 15.68 1.35 -17.21
C GLY A 194 17.16 1.63 -16.91
N LYS A 195 17.40 2.47 -15.91
CA LYS A 195 18.73 2.90 -15.44
C LYS A 195 19.05 2.26 -14.10
N LEU A 196 20.26 1.74 -13.93
CA LEU A 196 20.73 1.24 -12.65
C LEU A 196 21.16 2.42 -11.78
N VAL A 197 20.60 2.53 -10.57
CA VAL A 197 20.91 3.61 -9.66
C VAL A 197 21.10 3.11 -8.23
N LYS A 198 21.93 3.81 -7.47
CA LYS A 198 22.09 3.60 -6.03
C LYS A 198 21.36 4.70 -5.28
N VAL A 199 20.39 4.37 -4.46
CA VAL A 199 19.70 5.34 -3.60
C VAL A 199 20.60 5.71 -2.43
N LYS A 200 20.70 7.00 -2.10
CA LYS A 200 21.46 7.46 -0.93
C LYS A 200 20.95 6.79 0.35
N GLY A 201 21.88 6.21 1.11
CA GLY A 201 21.59 5.46 2.33
C GLY A 201 21.43 3.94 2.14
N PHE A 202 21.57 3.42 0.92
CA PHE A 202 21.66 1.99 0.69
C PHE A 202 23.06 1.44 0.95
N ALA A 203 23.14 0.14 1.25
CA ALA A 203 24.40 -0.58 1.34
C ALA A 203 25.19 -0.49 0.01
N LYS A 204 26.52 -0.64 0.09
CA LYS A 204 27.44 -0.41 -1.03
C LYS A 204 27.03 -1.15 -2.31
N ASN A 205 26.52 -2.37 -2.19
CA ASN A 205 26.19 -3.25 -3.32
C ASN A 205 24.68 -3.33 -3.61
N PHE A 206 23.88 -2.42 -3.06
CA PHE A 206 22.45 -2.43 -3.31
C PHE A 206 22.07 -1.35 -4.32
N TYR A 207 21.69 -1.78 -5.51
CA TYR A 207 21.25 -0.95 -6.63
C TYR A 207 19.79 -1.24 -6.97
N LEU A 208 19.11 -0.25 -7.49
CA LEU A 208 17.76 -0.35 -8.03
C LEU A 208 17.77 -0.15 -9.54
N LYS A 209 16.86 -0.78 -10.23
CA LYS A 209 16.55 -0.48 -11.61
C LYS A 209 15.43 0.56 -11.65
N LEU A 210 15.77 1.76 -12.08
CA LEU A 210 14.84 2.89 -12.19
C LEU A 210 14.29 2.96 -13.62
N PHE A 211 12.97 3.11 -13.75
CA PHE A 211 12.29 3.31 -15.02
C PHE A 211 11.64 4.69 -15.04
N ARG A 212 11.73 5.37 -16.17
CA ARG A 212 10.99 6.62 -16.40
C ARG A 212 9.70 6.30 -17.15
N VAL A 213 8.58 6.61 -16.52
CA VAL A 213 7.25 6.39 -17.11
C VAL A 213 6.58 7.76 -17.29
N THR A 214 6.05 8.01 -18.48
CA THR A 214 5.20 9.18 -18.73
C THR A 214 3.76 8.76 -18.55
N VAL A 215 3.07 9.38 -17.59
CA VAL A 215 1.64 9.18 -17.38
C VAL A 215 0.92 10.32 -18.07
N SER A 216 0.10 10.01 -19.09
CA SER A 216 -0.85 10.98 -19.67
C SER A 216 -2.02 11.12 -18.69
N THR A 217 -2.22 12.31 -18.15
CA THR A 217 -3.38 12.69 -17.35
C THR A 217 -4.51 13.18 -18.25
#